data_0e3ec7b42fbc6e361dacc7097139689c
#
_entry.id   0e3ec7b42fbc6e361dacc7097139689c
#
_cell.length_a   1.000
_cell.length_b   1.000
_cell.length_c   1.000
_cell.angle_alpha   90.00
_cell.angle_beta   90.00
_cell.angle_gamma   90.00
#
_symmetry.space_group_name_H-M   'P 1'
#
loop_
_entity.id
_entity.type
_entity.pdbx_description
1 polymer ?
#
loop_
_entity_poly.entity_id
_entity_poly.type
_entity_poly.pdbx_seq_one_letter_code
_entity_poly.pdbx_strand_id
1 'polypeptide(L)'
;YNQRNVAALSGVFSPKHIGVDNLSAHIVLNHLTDDNIHLLIKKLSLTDKSGLQLKDLSFRLDADKRHAKLSQFHLALPHSELKLDDILATYRTDEKGKLISESLQFEGGISPSRITLADVACFAPVLRKWNDVLYLSTRFRGTSTSLSVNPFTLKTQSGSLQLKAQAKVADWGKLPRWKATIEKLQVSDEGMKLIATN
;
A
#
# COMPACT_ATOMS: atom_id res chain seq x y z
N TYR A 1 17.49 13.19 -2.30
CA TYR A 1 18.09 12.27 -3.30
C TYR A 1 17.64 12.70 -4.69
N ASN A 2 18.58 12.83 -5.61
CA ASN A 2 18.31 13.27 -6.97
C ASN A 2 19.16 12.45 -7.96
N GLN A 3 18.52 11.67 -8.82
CA GLN A 3 19.21 10.89 -9.86
C GLN A 3 19.42 11.77 -11.11
N ARG A 4 20.68 12.02 -11.50
CA ARG A 4 21.06 13.02 -12.51
C ARG A 4 20.50 12.83 -13.91
N ASN A 5 20.16 11.62 -14.33
CA ASN A 5 19.77 11.33 -15.72
C ASN A 5 18.25 11.06 -15.91
N VAL A 6 17.42 11.49 -14.97
CA VAL A 6 15.97 11.31 -15.05
C VAL A 6 15.32 12.67 -14.83
N ALA A 7 14.41 13.06 -15.72
CA ALA A 7 13.66 14.31 -15.56
C ALA A 7 12.65 14.17 -14.40
N ALA A 8 12.66 15.13 -13.47
CA ALA A 8 11.64 15.24 -12.45
C ALA A 8 10.38 15.89 -13.05
N LEU A 9 9.24 15.23 -12.92
CA LEU A 9 7.96 15.81 -13.28
C LEU A 9 7.40 16.61 -12.10
N SER A 10 7.07 17.88 -12.32
CA SER A 10 6.51 18.73 -11.27
C SER A 10 5.17 18.16 -10.77
N GLY A 11 5.00 18.10 -9.45
CA GLY A 11 3.78 17.59 -8.82
C GLY A 11 3.56 16.07 -8.97
N VAL A 12 4.60 15.32 -9.34
CA VAL A 12 4.56 13.84 -9.41
C VAL A 12 5.64 13.28 -8.50
N PHE A 13 5.25 12.39 -7.60
CA PHE A 13 6.19 11.71 -6.72
C PHE A 13 7.09 10.77 -7.54
N SER A 14 8.38 10.88 -7.31
CA SER A 14 9.37 10.02 -7.94
C SER A 14 10.40 9.56 -6.90
N PRO A 15 10.55 8.25 -6.65
CA PRO A 15 11.57 7.74 -5.74
C PRO A 15 13.01 8.05 -6.20
N LYS A 16 13.18 8.49 -7.45
CA LYS A 16 14.47 8.92 -8.00
C LYS A 16 14.78 10.40 -7.74
N HIS A 17 13.78 11.17 -7.32
CA HIS A 17 13.85 12.61 -7.04
C HIS A 17 13.07 12.92 -5.78
N ILE A 18 13.63 12.60 -4.62
CA ILE A 18 13.01 12.85 -3.33
C ILE A 18 13.54 14.16 -2.77
N GLY A 19 12.65 15.12 -2.55
CA GLY A 19 12.94 16.39 -1.90
C GLY A 19 12.11 16.52 -0.63
N VAL A 20 12.66 16.09 0.50
CA VAL A 20 11.96 16.06 1.79
C VAL A 20 12.16 17.38 2.53
N ASP A 21 11.04 17.95 2.93
CA ASP A 21 10.96 19.09 3.84
C ASP A 21 10.16 18.68 5.10
N ASN A 22 10.38 19.35 6.23
CA ASN A 22 9.65 19.14 7.49
C ASN A 22 9.62 17.68 7.97
N LEU A 23 10.77 16.98 7.85
CA LEU A 23 10.90 15.62 8.36
C LEU A 23 10.87 15.61 9.89
N SER A 24 9.97 14.82 10.47
CA SER A 24 9.96 14.44 11.87
C SER A 24 9.85 12.93 11.99
N ALA A 25 10.74 12.31 12.75
CA ALA A 25 10.77 10.88 12.95
C ALA A 25 11.02 10.51 14.41
N HIS A 26 10.21 9.56 14.92
CA HIS A 26 10.44 8.89 16.19
C HIS A 26 10.49 7.40 15.94
N ILE A 27 11.70 6.88 15.87
CA ILE A 27 11.98 5.47 15.52
C ILE A 27 12.67 4.83 16.73
N VAL A 28 12.22 3.65 17.12
CA VAL A 28 12.83 2.83 18.17
C VAL A 28 13.26 1.52 17.54
N LEU A 29 14.54 1.29 17.53
CA LEU A 29 15.14 0.04 17.08
C LEU A 29 15.67 -0.69 18.32
N ASN A 30 14.87 -1.66 18.83
CA ASN A 30 15.23 -2.37 20.05
C ASN A 30 16.26 -3.49 19.81
N HIS A 31 16.15 -4.15 18.65
CA HIS A 31 17.05 -5.21 18.25
C HIS A 31 17.30 -5.16 16.75
N LEU A 32 18.55 -5.22 16.37
CA LEU A 32 19.00 -5.45 15.00
C LEU A 32 20.17 -6.43 15.08
N THR A 33 19.85 -7.70 14.96
CA THR A 33 20.83 -8.79 14.84
C THR A 33 20.59 -9.52 13.53
N ASP A 34 21.53 -10.36 13.12
CA ASP A 34 21.35 -11.18 11.90
C ASP A 34 20.12 -12.11 12.01
N ASP A 35 19.62 -12.34 13.22
CA ASP A 35 18.55 -13.28 13.51
C ASP A 35 17.22 -12.64 13.89
N ASN A 36 17.23 -11.40 14.37
CA ASN A 36 16.02 -10.73 14.87
C ASN A 36 16.01 -9.23 14.58
N ILE A 37 14.89 -8.73 14.13
CA ILE A 37 14.61 -7.30 13.91
C ILE A 37 13.38 -6.93 14.72
N HIS A 38 13.52 -5.94 15.61
CA HIS A 38 12.41 -5.33 16.33
C HIS A 38 12.45 -3.82 16.10
N LEU A 39 11.64 -3.37 15.15
CA LEU A 39 11.54 -1.96 14.75
C LEU A 39 10.16 -1.41 15.12
N LEU A 40 10.14 -0.28 15.81
CA LEU A 40 8.93 0.48 16.07
C LEU A 40 9.09 1.89 15.50
N ILE A 41 8.30 2.21 14.49
CA ILE A 41 8.10 3.59 14.07
C ILE A 41 6.88 4.12 14.80
N LYS A 42 7.14 4.98 15.81
CA LYS A 42 6.06 5.61 16.57
C LYS A 42 5.42 6.75 15.82
N LYS A 43 6.23 7.46 15.04
CA LYS A 43 5.78 8.57 14.20
C LYS A 43 6.81 8.86 13.13
N LEU A 44 6.34 9.01 11.91
CA LEU A 44 7.11 9.56 10.80
C LEU A 44 6.19 10.53 10.04
N SER A 45 6.62 11.76 9.88
CA SER A 45 5.92 12.75 9.07
C SER A 45 6.90 13.50 8.17
N LEU A 46 6.47 13.87 7.00
CA LEU A 46 7.27 14.62 6.04
C LEU A 46 6.39 15.31 4.99
N THR A 47 6.97 16.28 4.33
CA THR A 47 6.42 16.84 3.10
C THR A 47 7.45 16.65 1.99
N ASP A 48 7.02 16.20 0.82
CA ASP A 48 7.86 16.07 -0.36
C ASP A 48 7.50 17.16 -1.39
N LYS A 49 8.49 17.59 -2.18
CA LYS A 49 8.33 18.62 -3.24
C LYS A 49 7.30 18.24 -4.32
N SER A 50 6.96 16.97 -4.46
CA SER A 50 5.88 16.50 -5.32
C SER A 50 4.48 16.86 -4.83
N GLY A 51 4.36 17.40 -3.61
CA GLY A 51 3.09 17.69 -2.95
C GLY A 51 2.60 16.56 -2.04
N LEU A 52 3.34 15.45 -1.92
CA LEU A 52 3.04 14.42 -0.93
C LEU A 52 3.22 14.97 0.49
N GLN A 53 2.19 14.88 1.30
CA GLN A 53 2.21 15.25 2.71
C GLN A 53 1.90 14.01 3.55
N LEU A 54 2.90 13.41 4.16
CA LEU A 54 2.74 12.36 5.14
C LEU A 54 2.56 13.02 6.51
N LYS A 55 1.34 12.92 7.08
CA LYS A 55 1.03 13.48 8.40
C LYS A 55 1.48 12.56 9.51
N ASP A 56 1.28 11.27 9.32
CA ASP A 56 1.71 10.24 10.25
C ASP A 56 1.92 8.90 9.52
N LEU A 57 2.99 8.24 9.86
CA LEU A 57 3.20 6.83 9.60
C LEU A 57 3.71 6.20 10.87
N SER A 58 3.00 5.21 11.35
CA SER A 58 3.40 4.41 12.49
C SER A 58 3.18 2.91 12.21
N PHE A 59 4.07 2.08 12.72
CA PHE A 59 3.96 0.62 12.67
C PHE A 59 4.99 -0.04 13.58
N ARG A 60 4.75 -1.32 13.85
CA ARG A 60 5.69 -2.22 14.48
C ARG A 60 6.03 -3.35 13.51
N LEU A 61 7.31 -3.63 13.36
CA LEU A 61 7.86 -4.75 12.60
C LEU A 61 8.67 -5.64 13.54
N ASP A 62 8.24 -6.87 13.67
CA ASP A 62 8.97 -7.95 14.34
C ASP A 62 9.32 -9.01 13.29
N ALA A 63 10.59 -9.36 13.14
CA ALA A 63 11.02 -10.38 12.19
C ALA A 63 12.15 -11.24 12.76
N ASP A 64 12.14 -12.50 12.39
CA ASP A 64 13.18 -13.50 12.69
C ASP A 64 13.59 -14.26 11.43
N LYS A 65 14.32 -15.38 11.55
CA LYS A 65 14.76 -16.21 10.40
C LYS A 65 13.63 -16.92 9.65
N ARG A 66 12.41 -16.94 10.20
CA ARG A 66 11.28 -17.71 9.66
C ARG A 66 9.99 -16.93 9.54
N HIS A 67 9.85 -15.86 10.29
CA HIS A 67 8.61 -15.13 10.42
C HIS A 67 8.87 -13.62 10.36
N ALA A 68 7.93 -12.90 9.79
CA ALA A 68 7.85 -11.46 9.95
C ALA A 68 6.40 -11.07 10.25
N LYS A 69 6.23 -10.12 11.17
CA LYS A 69 4.95 -9.55 11.52
C LYS A 69 5.02 -8.03 11.45
N LEU A 70 4.22 -7.43 10.58
CA LEU A 70 3.93 -6.00 10.59
C LEU A 70 2.60 -5.80 11.31
N SER A 71 2.60 -5.01 12.37
CA SER A 71 1.43 -4.75 13.19
C SER A 71 1.28 -3.26 13.50
N GLN A 72 0.09 -2.86 13.97
CA GLN A 72 -0.22 -1.49 14.36
C GLN A 72 0.06 -0.47 13.23
N PHE A 73 -0.07 -0.90 11.98
CA PHE A 73 0.18 -0.02 10.85
C PHE A 73 -0.92 1.04 10.72
N HIS A 74 -0.50 2.28 10.72
CA HIS A 74 -1.35 3.44 10.47
C HIS A 74 -0.61 4.42 9.59
N LEU A 75 -1.27 4.89 8.53
CA LEU A 75 -0.77 5.93 7.64
C LEU A 75 -1.85 7.00 7.50
N ALA A 76 -1.49 8.25 7.78
CA ALA A 76 -2.35 9.41 7.61
C ALA A 76 -1.73 10.40 6.62
N LEU A 77 -2.51 10.77 5.62
CA LEU A 77 -2.31 11.91 4.74
C LEU A 77 -3.28 13.03 5.14
N PRO A 78 -3.29 14.22 4.53
CA PRO A 78 -4.16 15.33 4.95
C PRO A 78 -5.64 14.96 5.10
N HIS A 79 -6.19 14.13 4.20
CA HIS A 79 -7.60 13.75 4.18
C HIS A 79 -7.82 12.24 4.03
N SER A 80 -6.73 11.45 4.09
CA SER A 80 -6.76 9.99 3.93
C SER A 80 -6.21 9.31 5.16
N GLU A 81 -6.76 8.14 5.47
CA GLU A 81 -6.29 7.27 6.53
C GLU A 81 -6.30 5.81 6.05
N LEU A 82 -5.14 5.18 6.09
CA LEU A 82 -4.96 3.77 5.75
C LEU A 82 -4.54 2.99 7.00
N LYS A 83 -5.29 1.94 7.30
CA LYS A 83 -5.01 0.99 8.38
C LYS A 83 -4.84 -0.40 7.80
N LEU A 84 -3.82 -1.10 8.24
CA LEU A 84 -3.65 -2.50 7.90
C LEU A 84 -4.02 -3.37 9.11
N ASP A 85 -4.62 -4.52 8.83
CA ASP A 85 -4.61 -5.64 9.77
C ASP A 85 -3.17 -6.14 9.92
N ASP A 86 -2.90 -6.95 10.94
CA ASP A 86 -1.59 -7.58 11.06
C ASP A 86 -1.23 -8.30 9.75
N ILE A 87 -0.06 -7.99 9.21
CA ILE A 87 0.49 -8.72 8.07
C ILE A 87 1.50 -9.72 8.62
N LEU A 88 1.25 -10.99 8.31
CA LEU A 88 2.08 -12.10 8.71
C LEU A 88 2.79 -12.67 7.50
N ALA A 89 4.07 -12.93 7.63
CA ALA A 89 4.84 -13.63 6.61
C ALA A 89 5.61 -14.80 7.25
N THR A 90 5.67 -15.90 6.53
CA THR A 90 6.51 -17.05 6.87
C THR A 90 7.43 -17.37 5.70
N TYR A 91 8.66 -17.72 6.00
CA TYR A 91 9.68 -18.01 4.99
C TYR A 91 10.79 -18.87 5.55
N ARG A 92 11.69 -19.31 4.68
CA ARG A 92 12.94 -19.98 5.06
C ARG A 92 14.12 -19.15 4.61
N THR A 93 15.21 -19.25 5.33
CA THR A 93 16.49 -18.68 4.94
C THR A 93 17.47 -19.82 4.60
N ASP A 94 18.43 -19.53 3.73
CA ASP A 94 19.57 -20.41 3.47
C ASP A 94 20.59 -20.36 4.62
N GLU A 95 21.66 -21.13 4.49
CA GLU A 95 22.75 -21.20 5.49
C GLU A 95 23.45 -19.84 5.71
N LYS A 96 23.34 -18.92 4.75
CA LYS A 96 23.88 -17.55 4.83
C LYS A 96 22.87 -16.52 5.36
N GLY A 97 21.70 -16.96 5.79
CA GLY A 97 20.61 -16.09 6.28
C GLY A 97 19.84 -15.39 5.15
N LYS A 98 20.07 -15.72 3.88
CA LYS A 98 19.34 -15.10 2.75
C LYS A 98 17.98 -15.77 2.58
N LEU A 99 16.94 -14.93 2.36
CA LEU A 99 15.57 -15.37 2.09
C LEU A 99 15.51 -16.31 0.87
N ILE A 100 14.91 -17.49 1.06
CA ILE A 100 14.53 -18.41 -0.02
C ILE A 100 13.16 -17.97 -0.53
N SER A 101 13.14 -17.24 -1.64
CA SER A 101 11.93 -16.56 -2.15
C SER A 101 10.75 -17.52 -2.37
N GLU A 102 11.01 -18.74 -2.85
CA GLU A 102 9.99 -19.75 -3.12
C GLU A 102 9.27 -20.24 -1.86
N SER A 103 9.87 -20.02 -0.69
CA SER A 103 9.29 -20.41 0.60
C SER A 103 8.36 -19.35 1.19
N LEU A 104 8.36 -18.13 0.63
CA LEU A 104 7.59 -17.00 1.14
C LEU A 104 6.10 -17.26 1.03
N GLN A 105 5.42 -17.15 2.17
CA GLN A 105 3.97 -17.08 2.26
C GLN A 105 3.62 -15.86 3.10
N PHE A 106 2.58 -15.15 2.75
CA PHE A 106 2.12 -14.00 3.50
C PHE A 106 0.60 -13.87 3.47
N GLU A 107 0.06 -13.27 4.51
CA GLU A 107 -1.34 -12.91 4.62
C GLU A 107 -1.51 -11.61 5.39
N GLY A 108 -2.63 -10.94 5.16
CA GLY A 108 -2.96 -9.69 5.83
C GLY A 108 -4.25 -9.10 5.30
N GLY A 109 -4.47 -7.84 5.64
CA GLY A 109 -5.64 -7.12 5.19
C GLY A 109 -5.45 -5.61 5.25
N ILE A 110 -6.34 -4.92 4.57
CA ILE A 110 -6.60 -3.50 4.76
C ILE A 110 -7.90 -3.40 5.52
N SER A 111 -7.83 -2.93 6.77
CA SER A 111 -8.99 -2.56 7.57
C SER A 111 -9.77 -1.44 6.86
N PRO A 112 -11.06 -1.24 7.14
CA PRO A 112 -11.82 -0.15 6.53
C PRO A 112 -11.05 1.17 6.58
N SER A 113 -10.61 1.62 5.41
CA SER A 113 -9.73 2.76 5.21
C SER A 113 -10.38 3.79 4.30
N ARG A 114 -10.06 5.06 4.55
CA ARG A 114 -10.59 6.20 3.80
C ARG A 114 -9.48 6.82 2.97
N ILE A 115 -9.67 6.94 1.67
CA ILE A 115 -8.69 7.51 0.73
C ILE A 115 -9.35 8.65 -0.04
N THR A 116 -8.83 9.84 0.12
CA THR A 116 -9.18 10.99 -0.71
C THR A 116 -8.26 11.01 -1.93
N LEU A 117 -8.82 11.01 -3.12
CA LEU A 117 -8.05 10.87 -4.36
C LEU A 117 -7.06 12.01 -4.57
N ALA A 118 -7.37 13.21 -4.08
CA ALA A 118 -6.46 14.35 -4.11
C ALA A 118 -5.14 14.10 -3.36
N ASP A 119 -5.19 13.39 -2.23
CA ASP A 119 -3.98 13.08 -1.43
C ASP A 119 -3.01 12.14 -2.14
N VAL A 120 -3.54 11.29 -3.01
CA VAL A 120 -2.74 10.30 -3.77
C VAL A 120 -2.49 10.72 -5.21
N ALA A 121 -2.95 11.90 -5.60
CA ALA A 121 -2.79 12.43 -6.94
C ALA A 121 -1.32 12.70 -7.34
N CYS A 122 -0.42 12.83 -6.36
CA CYS A 122 1.03 12.90 -6.64
C CYS A 122 1.57 11.59 -7.23
N PHE A 123 0.92 10.44 -7.01
CA PHE A 123 1.29 9.15 -7.61
C PHE A 123 0.61 8.93 -8.98
N ALA A 124 -0.58 9.50 -9.18
CA ALA A 124 -1.36 9.38 -10.41
C ALA A 124 -2.10 10.70 -10.68
N PRO A 125 -1.51 11.64 -11.47
CA PRO A 125 -2.05 12.98 -11.67
C PRO A 125 -3.47 13.02 -12.23
N VAL A 126 -3.89 11.99 -12.94
CA VAL A 126 -5.27 11.85 -13.46
C VAL A 126 -6.31 11.90 -12.33
N LEU A 127 -5.94 11.48 -11.12
CA LEU A 127 -6.80 11.47 -9.94
C LEU A 127 -7.12 12.86 -9.39
N ARG A 128 -6.39 13.90 -9.80
CA ARG A 128 -6.65 15.30 -9.39
C ARG A 128 -8.04 15.82 -9.81
N LYS A 129 -8.60 15.22 -10.84
CA LYS A 129 -9.93 15.59 -11.35
C LYS A 129 -11.08 14.99 -10.54
N TRP A 130 -10.77 14.05 -9.64
CA TRP A 130 -11.76 13.29 -8.91
C TRP A 130 -11.86 13.79 -7.47
N ASN A 131 -12.99 14.38 -7.13
CA ASN A 131 -13.29 14.97 -5.82
C ASN A 131 -14.06 13.99 -4.91
N ASP A 132 -13.86 12.70 -5.05
CA ASP A 132 -14.56 11.73 -4.23
C ASP A 132 -13.63 11.10 -3.17
N VAL A 133 -14.24 10.59 -2.15
CA VAL A 133 -13.58 9.83 -1.09
C VAL A 133 -13.90 8.37 -1.27
N LEU A 134 -12.89 7.55 -1.31
CA LEU A 134 -12.99 6.11 -1.39
C LEU A 134 -12.90 5.48 0.00
N TYR A 135 -13.79 4.55 0.27
CA TYR A 135 -13.69 3.63 1.39
C TYR A 135 -13.34 2.26 0.83
N LEU A 136 -12.26 1.71 1.29
CA LEU A 136 -11.78 0.40 0.83
C LEU A 136 -11.43 -0.51 2.01
N SER A 137 -11.63 -1.79 1.81
CA SER A 137 -11.12 -2.84 2.69
C SER A 137 -10.87 -4.11 1.89
N THR A 138 -9.92 -4.92 2.35
CA THR A 138 -9.62 -6.19 1.69
C THR A 138 -8.88 -7.13 2.62
N ARG A 139 -8.91 -8.41 2.29
CA ARG A 139 -7.99 -9.42 2.81
C ARG A 139 -7.21 -10.03 1.66
N PHE A 140 -5.98 -10.36 1.91
CA PHE A 140 -5.11 -10.96 0.92
C PHE A 140 -4.22 -12.03 1.54
N ARG A 141 -3.82 -12.98 0.71
CA ARG A 141 -2.79 -13.96 1.00
C ARG A 141 -2.03 -14.30 -0.26
N GLY A 142 -0.78 -14.65 -0.14
CA GLY A 142 0.03 -14.94 -1.31
C GLY A 142 1.34 -15.63 -1.01
N THR A 143 2.09 -15.79 -2.07
CA THR A 143 3.46 -16.33 -2.10
C THR A 143 4.33 -15.40 -2.93
N SER A 144 5.59 -15.74 -3.14
CA SER A 144 6.48 -15.00 -4.05
C SER A 144 5.96 -14.90 -5.49
N THR A 145 5.06 -15.78 -5.92
CA THR A 145 4.57 -15.86 -7.31
C THR A 145 3.06 -15.74 -7.45
N SER A 146 2.32 -15.63 -6.36
CA SER A 146 0.86 -15.59 -6.40
C SER A 146 0.27 -14.66 -5.35
N LEU A 147 -0.90 -14.09 -5.66
CA LEU A 147 -1.70 -13.28 -4.76
C LEU A 147 -3.18 -13.64 -4.91
N SER A 148 -3.85 -13.82 -3.79
CA SER A 148 -5.31 -13.95 -3.70
C SER A 148 -5.85 -12.81 -2.85
N VAL A 149 -6.81 -12.10 -3.37
CA VAL A 149 -7.52 -11.00 -2.72
C VAL A 149 -8.98 -11.39 -2.57
N ASN A 150 -9.48 -11.46 -1.33
CA ASN A 150 -10.86 -11.86 -1.05
C ASN A 150 -11.26 -11.60 0.42
N PRO A 151 -12.31 -10.78 0.68
CA PRO A 151 -12.99 -9.92 -0.27
C PRO A 151 -12.17 -8.66 -0.59
N PHE A 152 -12.43 -8.04 -1.72
CA PHE A 152 -12.10 -6.65 -2.00
C PHE A 152 -13.40 -5.84 -2.01
N THR A 153 -13.49 -4.79 -1.21
CA THR A 153 -14.62 -3.88 -1.20
C THR A 153 -14.17 -2.46 -1.41
N LEU A 154 -14.86 -1.76 -2.28
CA LEU A 154 -14.63 -0.36 -2.58
C LEU A 154 -15.98 0.34 -2.69
N LYS A 155 -16.11 1.50 -2.08
CA LYS A 155 -17.26 2.39 -2.28
C LYS A 155 -16.81 3.85 -2.23
N THR A 156 -17.47 4.68 -3.02
CA THR A 156 -17.34 6.13 -2.93
C THR A 156 -18.20 6.69 -1.81
N GLN A 157 -17.83 7.84 -1.27
CA GLN A 157 -18.64 8.55 -0.27
C GLN A 157 -19.96 9.04 -0.87
N SER A 158 -19.95 9.48 -2.12
CA SER A 158 -21.14 9.88 -2.88
C SER A 158 -22.12 8.73 -3.12
N GLY A 159 -21.67 7.47 -2.99
CA GLY A 159 -22.44 6.30 -3.40
C GLY A 159 -22.44 6.07 -4.92
N SER A 160 -21.71 6.87 -5.68
CA SER A 160 -21.63 6.78 -7.14
C SER A 160 -21.01 5.48 -7.65
N LEU A 161 -20.20 4.82 -6.81
CA LEU A 161 -19.57 3.53 -7.11
C LEU A 161 -19.59 2.63 -5.88
N GLN A 162 -20.02 1.38 -6.06
CA GLN A 162 -19.84 0.29 -5.10
C GLN A 162 -19.32 -0.95 -5.83
N LEU A 163 -18.21 -1.50 -5.37
CA LEU A 163 -17.61 -2.70 -5.93
C LEU A 163 -17.35 -3.70 -4.80
N LYS A 164 -17.75 -4.95 -5.01
CA LYS A 164 -17.31 -6.10 -4.23
C LYS A 164 -16.79 -7.15 -5.20
N ALA A 165 -15.55 -7.57 -5.01
CA ALA A 165 -14.88 -8.47 -5.93
C ALA A 165 -13.91 -9.40 -5.19
N GLN A 166 -13.44 -10.41 -5.88
CA GLN A 166 -12.30 -11.21 -5.52
C GLN A 166 -11.39 -11.40 -6.72
N ALA A 167 -10.10 -11.53 -6.48
CA ALA A 167 -9.13 -11.73 -7.54
C ALA A 167 -8.03 -12.70 -7.12
N LYS A 168 -7.50 -13.41 -8.10
CA LYS A 168 -6.30 -14.26 -7.96
C LYS A 168 -5.37 -13.97 -9.11
N VAL A 169 -4.09 -13.80 -8.78
CA VAL A 169 -2.99 -13.70 -9.75
C VAL A 169 -1.99 -14.79 -9.44
N ALA A 170 -1.52 -15.48 -10.44
CA ALA A 170 -0.47 -16.48 -10.33
C ALA A 170 0.60 -16.24 -11.41
N ASP A 171 1.82 -16.73 -11.14
CA ASP A 171 2.97 -16.69 -12.06
C ASP A 171 3.35 -15.28 -12.52
N TRP A 172 3.20 -14.27 -11.63
CA TRP A 172 3.45 -12.86 -11.98
C TRP A 172 4.90 -12.55 -12.40
N GLY A 173 5.85 -13.45 -12.14
CA GLY A 173 7.24 -13.33 -12.59
C GLY A 173 7.52 -13.87 -13.99
N LYS A 174 6.53 -14.47 -14.68
CA LYS A 174 6.68 -15.07 -16.02
C LYS A 174 5.54 -14.63 -16.94
N LEU A 175 4.51 -15.48 -17.06
CA LEU A 175 3.27 -15.18 -17.77
C LEU A 175 2.15 -15.10 -16.74
N PRO A 176 1.76 -13.91 -16.30
CA PRO A 176 0.77 -13.77 -15.24
C PRO A 176 -0.58 -14.32 -15.69
N ARG A 177 -1.12 -15.22 -14.88
CA ARG A 177 -2.49 -15.74 -15.02
C ARG A 177 -3.33 -15.08 -13.95
N TRP A 178 -4.40 -14.45 -14.34
CA TRP A 178 -5.30 -13.80 -13.41
C TRP A 178 -6.75 -14.24 -13.60
N LYS A 179 -7.49 -14.24 -12.51
CA LYS A 179 -8.92 -14.46 -12.48
C LYS A 179 -9.52 -13.45 -11.51
N ALA A 180 -10.53 -12.73 -11.96
CA ALA A 180 -11.33 -11.85 -11.12
C ALA A 180 -12.80 -12.25 -11.20
N THR A 181 -13.51 -12.12 -10.09
CA THR A 181 -14.95 -12.32 -10.00
C THR A 181 -15.53 -11.08 -9.33
N ILE A 182 -16.46 -10.44 -10.01
CA ILE A 182 -17.21 -9.30 -9.47
C ILE A 182 -18.48 -9.88 -8.85
N GLU A 183 -18.62 -9.74 -7.53
CA GLU A 183 -19.81 -10.18 -6.81
C GLU A 183 -20.89 -9.10 -6.81
N LYS A 184 -20.48 -7.84 -6.80
CA LYS A 184 -21.36 -6.68 -6.84
C LYS A 184 -20.69 -5.53 -7.53
N LEU A 185 -21.38 -4.91 -8.47
CA LEU A 185 -20.99 -3.64 -9.09
C LEU A 185 -22.24 -2.77 -9.19
N GLN A 186 -22.21 -1.62 -8.55
CA GLN A 186 -23.21 -0.56 -8.71
C GLN A 186 -22.51 0.71 -9.10
N VAL A 187 -22.96 1.34 -10.18
CA VAL A 187 -22.42 2.59 -10.70
C VAL A 187 -23.60 3.49 -11.03
N SER A 188 -23.62 4.69 -10.47
CA SER A 188 -24.62 5.71 -10.84
C SER A 188 -24.23 6.42 -12.16
N ASP A 189 -25.14 7.22 -12.72
CA ASP A 189 -24.83 8.01 -13.90
C ASP A 189 -23.66 8.97 -13.68
N GLU A 190 -23.49 9.50 -12.47
CA GLU A 190 -22.34 10.32 -12.10
C GLU A 190 -21.06 9.47 -12.04
N GLY A 191 -21.16 8.27 -11.50
CA GLY A 191 -20.05 7.30 -11.46
C GLY A 191 -19.64 6.85 -12.87
N MET A 192 -20.60 6.69 -13.78
CA MET A 192 -20.30 6.38 -15.20
C MET A 192 -19.52 7.50 -15.88
N LYS A 193 -19.85 8.77 -15.61
CA LYS A 193 -19.07 9.91 -16.10
C LYS A 193 -17.63 9.91 -15.60
N LEU A 194 -17.39 9.46 -14.38
CA LEU A 194 -16.04 9.34 -13.81
C LEU A 194 -15.21 8.24 -14.50
N ILE A 195 -15.86 7.14 -14.92
CA ILE A 195 -15.19 6.01 -15.59
C ILE A 195 -15.01 6.28 -17.08
N ALA A 196 -15.96 6.96 -17.71
CA ALA A 196 -15.99 7.18 -19.16
C ALA A 196 -15.17 8.41 -19.63
N THR A 197 -14.59 9.18 -18.73
CA THR A 197 -13.79 10.38 -19.07
C THR A 197 -12.32 10.03 -19.32
N ASN A 198 -12.06 9.09 -20.20
CA ASN A 198 -10.73 8.86 -20.79
C ASN A 198 -10.74 9.24 -22.25
#